data_c4ce84f52dec551b4dc789c853aae560
#
_entry.id   c4ce84f52dec551b4dc789c853aae560
#
_cell.length_a   1.000
_cell.length_b   1.000
_cell.length_c   1.000
_cell.angle_alpha   90.00
_cell.angle_beta   90.00
_cell.angle_gamma   90.00
#
_symmetry.space_group_name_H-M   'P 1'
#
loop_
_entity.id
_entity.type
_entity.pdbx_description
1 polymer ?
#
loop_
_entity_poly.entity_id
_entity_poly.type
_entity_poly.pdbx_seq_one_letter_code
_entity_poly.pdbx_strand_id
1 'polypeptide(L)'
;MLWSQIQDVAEQQGILERIFGLKALRIVTMTVLSAGVGRLPGFDNSTANTIRSTVLQRIAAASQVQKTSAGEAQPAVSFEATEEMKKNIFPIQVGKAILSVFPGVIILLFLIASVFLLGPSMLLFVGIFLFIAIIAVISIAIQFSCTTYFTGKSRLEIQFKFLSFYKMNIPYEKIQDIVLSRDFLGRLVGIASLHIETGAAAVYVKGQQQMRAMNNVPALLREHAIQLRDFFAKAMGFSIREIMPTLVSRIPLESIKPVKKTAKFFFVFLIIFAVIGGISFAAGSQFLTQISFYGLAFLVAITAIKFVYEIFYLKSYYYNFTEDCLLIRKGVFSITEVIIPFERIQNVFVDQDIFDRIFGLWDAHVSTVTAHSMMGGHIDGLNQQNAKIVSGLLLEKIKKK
;
A
#
# COMPACT_ATOMS: atom_id res chain seq x y z
N MET A 1 -6.21 5.16 28.17
CA MET A 1 -5.58 5.48 26.89
C MET A 1 -4.63 6.64 27.09
N LEU A 2 -3.36 6.49 26.76
CA LEU A 2 -2.37 7.56 26.92
C LEU A 2 -2.47 8.52 25.71
N TRP A 3 -2.41 9.82 25.93
CA TRP A 3 -2.46 10.84 24.88
C TRP A 3 -1.36 10.64 23.82
N SER A 4 -0.20 10.16 24.24
CA SER A 4 0.92 9.84 23.35
C SER A 4 0.64 8.72 22.34
N GLN A 5 -0.35 7.87 22.60
CA GLN A 5 -0.74 6.77 21.70
C GLN A 5 -1.72 7.20 20.62
N ILE A 6 -2.35 8.38 20.76
CA ILE A 6 -3.26 8.91 19.77
C ILE A 6 -2.45 9.51 18.62
N GLN A 7 -2.77 9.08 17.40
CA GLN A 7 -2.09 9.54 16.18
C GLN A 7 -2.83 10.70 15.51
N ASP A 8 -4.17 10.61 15.45
CA ASP A 8 -5.03 11.64 14.86
C ASP A 8 -6.47 11.52 15.37
N VAL A 9 -7.27 12.56 15.08
CA VAL A 9 -8.71 12.59 15.27
C VAL A 9 -9.35 12.86 13.91
N ALA A 10 -9.80 11.82 13.24
CA ALA A 10 -10.47 11.90 11.95
C ALA A 10 -11.94 12.31 12.12
N GLU A 11 -12.42 13.19 11.27
CA GLU A 11 -13.84 13.53 11.15
C GLU A 11 -14.51 12.60 10.14
N GLN A 12 -15.63 12.01 10.52
CA GLN A 12 -16.43 11.16 9.66
C GLN A 12 -17.89 11.59 9.73
N GLN A 13 -18.56 11.59 8.58
CA GLN A 13 -19.97 11.90 8.49
C GLN A 13 -20.60 10.94 7.46
N GLY A 14 -21.43 10.02 7.93
CA GLY A 14 -22.23 9.16 7.08
C GLY A 14 -23.39 9.91 6.43
N ILE A 15 -24.13 9.22 5.56
CA ILE A 15 -25.26 9.82 4.83
C ILE A 15 -26.32 10.35 5.81
N LEU A 16 -26.73 9.53 6.77
CA LEU A 16 -27.75 9.94 7.77
C LEU A 16 -27.21 11.03 8.68
N GLU A 17 -25.98 10.91 9.17
CA GLU A 17 -25.35 11.93 10.00
C GLU A 17 -25.29 13.29 9.26
N ARG A 18 -25.08 13.29 7.95
CA ARG A 18 -25.06 14.49 7.12
C ARG A 18 -26.46 15.11 6.96
N ILE A 19 -27.50 14.29 6.80
CA ILE A 19 -28.91 14.77 6.72
C ILE A 19 -29.31 15.45 8.03
N PHE A 20 -28.89 14.90 9.18
CA PHE A 20 -29.20 15.45 10.52
C PHE A 20 -28.17 16.47 11.02
N GLY A 21 -27.19 16.89 10.18
CA GLY A 21 -26.17 17.87 10.58
C GLY A 21 -25.18 17.37 11.65
N LEU A 22 -25.12 16.06 11.88
CA LEU A 22 -24.29 15.43 12.90
C LEU A 22 -22.92 15.01 12.31
N LYS A 23 -21.90 14.96 13.17
CA LYS A 23 -20.57 14.43 12.86
C LYS A 23 -20.17 13.35 13.87
N ALA A 24 -19.37 12.41 13.42
CA ALA A 24 -18.64 11.49 14.27
C ALA A 24 -17.16 11.87 14.27
N LEU A 25 -16.54 11.76 15.43
CA LEU A 25 -15.09 11.86 15.58
C LEU A 25 -14.52 10.44 15.76
N ARG A 26 -13.44 10.16 15.07
CA ARG A 26 -12.73 8.90 15.19
C ARG A 26 -11.33 9.14 15.72
N ILE A 27 -11.05 8.57 16.90
CA ILE A 27 -9.73 8.62 17.51
C ILE A 27 -8.89 7.51 16.88
N VAL A 28 -7.78 7.87 16.29
CA VAL A 28 -6.85 6.98 15.60
C VAL A 28 -5.64 6.72 16.51
N THR A 29 -5.34 5.46 16.82
CA THR A 29 -4.26 5.07 17.74
C THR A 29 -3.34 4.04 17.12
N MET A 30 -2.15 3.84 17.71
CA MET A 30 -1.17 2.83 17.29
C MET A 30 -1.57 1.38 17.65
N THR A 31 -2.52 1.16 18.55
CA THR A 31 -2.80 -0.18 19.09
C THR A 31 -3.88 -0.91 18.33
N VAL A 32 -3.59 -2.15 17.95
CA VAL A 32 -4.45 -3.06 17.17
C VAL A 32 -5.75 -3.42 17.93
N LEU A 33 -5.73 -3.37 19.25
CA LEU A 33 -6.84 -3.82 20.13
C LEU A 33 -8.02 -2.84 20.22
N SER A 34 -7.92 -1.64 19.69
CA SER A 34 -8.93 -0.58 19.90
C SER A 34 -9.88 -0.34 18.72
N ALA A 35 -10.05 -1.31 17.85
CA ALA A 35 -10.85 -1.17 16.62
C ALA A 35 -12.32 -0.80 16.82
N GLY A 36 -12.86 -0.91 18.03
CA GLY A 36 -14.20 -0.52 18.38
C GLY A 36 -14.33 0.71 19.30
N VAL A 37 -13.23 1.17 19.89
CA VAL A 37 -13.26 2.12 21.03
C VAL A 37 -13.12 3.58 20.60
N GLY A 38 -12.75 3.85 19.34
CA GLY A 38 -12.36 5.19 18.92
C GLY A 38 -13.43 6.01 18.19
N ARG A 39 -14.68 5.56 18.05
CA ARG A 39 -15.71 6.36 17.37
C ARG A 39 -16.61 7.04 18.38
N LEU A 40 -16.65 8.35 18.33
CA LEU A 40 -17.52 9.20 19.11
C LEU A 40 -18.59 9.77 18.14
N PRO A 41 -19.81 9.20 18.12
CA PRO A 41 -20.86 9.58 17.16
C PRO A 41 -21.73 10.74 17.68
N GLY A 42 -22.37 11.45 16.79
CA GLY A 42 -23.55 12.26 17.11
C GLY A 42 -23.28 13.68 17.63
N PHE A 43 -22.18 14.30 17.25
CA PHE A 43 -21.90 15.69 17.62
C PHE A 43 -22.39 16.67 16.54
N ASP A 44 -22.87 17.84 16.95
CA ASP A 44 -23.01 18.99 16.05
C ASP A 44 -21.63 19.50 15.58
N ASN A 45 -21.64 20.35 14.56
CA ASN A 45 -20.42 20.85 13.94
C ASN A 45 -19.52 21.63 14.92
N SER A 46 -20.09 22.39 15.83
CA SER A 46 -19.37 23.27 16.78
C SER A 46 -18.71 22.40 17.85
N THR A 47 -19.46 21.49 18.43
CA THR A 47 -18.98 20.54 19.46
C THR A 47 -17.90 19.59 18.90
N ALA A 48 -18.09 19.07 17.69
CA ALA A 48 -17.09 18.21 17.04
C ALA A 48 -15.76 18.96 16.83
N ASN A 49 -15.80 20.21 16.37
CA ASN A 49 -14.60 21.03 16.18
C ASN A 49 -13.90 21.34 17.51
N THR A 50 -14.66 21.66 18.57
CA THR A 50 -14.13 21.96 19.91
C THR A 50 -13.46 20.72 20.51
N ILE A 51 -14.12 19.55 20.47
CA ILE A 51 -13.53 18.30 20.97
C ILE A 51 -12.26 17.98 20.19
N ARG A 52 -12.29 18.09 18.86
CA ARG A 52 -11.16 17.81 18.00
C ARG A 52 -9.96 18.70 18.32
N SER A 53 -10.16 20.04 18.40
CA SER A 53 -9.09 20.97 18.72
C SER A 53 -8.49 20.71 20.11
N THR A 54 -9.33 20.42 21.11
CA THR A 54 -8.90 20.10 22.47
C THR A 54 -8.06 18.80 22.50
N VAL A 55 -8.49 17.76 21.77
CA VAL A 55 -7.75 16.50 21.70
C VAL A 55 -6.40 16.69 21.00
N LEU A 56 -6.36 17.43 19.89
CA LEU A 56 -5.12 17.72 19.17
C LEU A 56 -4.14 18.55 20.03
N GLN A 57 -4.62 19.53 20.79
CA GLN A 57 -3.80 20.28 21.74
C GLN A 57 -3.20 19.38 22.83
N ARG A 58 -3.99 18.44 23.35
CA ARG A 58 -3.51 17.47 24.37
C ARG A 58 -2.49 16.49 23.81
N ILE A 59 -2.65 16.06 22.55
CA ILE A 59 -1.67 15.22 21.85
C ILE A 59 -0.35 15.98 21.69
N ALA A 60 -0.41 17.24 21.25
CA ALA A 60 0.77 18.10 21.11
C ALA A 60 1.51 18.29 22.45
N ALA A 61 0.76 18.60 23.52
CA ALA A 61 1.32 18.75 24.87
C ALA A 61 1.98 17.44 25.39
N ALA A 62 1.35 16.29 25.19
CA ALA A 62 1.88 15.00 25.59
C ALA A 62 3.15 14.62 24.82
N SER A 63 3.25 14.98 23.55
CA SER A 63 4.44 14.78 22.73
C SER A 63 5.62 15.64 23.20
N GLN A 64 5.35 16.83 23.73
CA GLN A 64 6.37 17.71 24.31
C GLN A 64 6.97 17.15 25.60
N VAL A 65 6.14 16.67 26.51
CA VAL A 65 6.59 16.07 27.78
C VAL A 65 7.50 14.85 27.54
N GLN A 66 7.23 14.08 26.51
CA GLN A 66 8.03 12.91 26.17
C GLN A 66 9.39 13.28 25.54
N LYS A 67 9.48 14.40 24.81
CA LYS A 67 10.73 14.94 24.26
C LYS A 67 11.62 15.58 25.33
N THR A 68 11.03 16.22 26.33
CA THR A 68 11.79 16.85 27.45
C THR A 68 12.47 15.79 28.33
N SER A 69 11.88 14.61 28.48
CA SER A 69 12.48 13.49 29.22
C SER A 69 13.58 12.77 28.42
N ALA A 70 13.71 13.00 27.10
CA ALA A 70 14.72 12.41 26.23
C ALA A 70 15.89 13.35 25.86
N GLY A 71 15.96 14.54 26.42
CA GLY A 71 17.16 15.39 26.38
C GLY A 71 17.40 16.21 25.11
N GLU A 72 16.49 16.23 24.11
CA GLU A 72 16.63 17.06 22.92
C GLU A 72 15.48 18.08 22.80
N ALA A 73 15.82 19.34 23.02
CA ALA A 73 14.91 20.47 22.81
C ALA A 73 14.84 20.84 21.32
N GLN A 74 14.01 20.15 20.55
CA GLN A 74 13.54 20.70 19.28
C GLN A 74 12.30 21.57 19.52
N PRO A 75 12.17 22.72 18.80
CA PRO A 75 11.06 23.64 19.02
C PRO A 75 9.73 22.92 18.81
N ALA A 76 8.85 23.12 19.78
CA ALA A 76 7.51 22.60 19.76
C ALA A 76 6.77 23.06 18.49
N VAL A 77 6.34 22.11 17.68
CA VAL A 77 5.38 22.41 16.60
C VAL A 77 4.05 22.70 17.28
N SER A 78 3.79 23.99 17.53
CA SER A 78 2.46 24.45 17.86
C SER A 78 1.54 24.11 16.69
N PHE A 79 0.48 23.34 16.93
CA PHE A 79 -0.61 23.20 15.97
C PHE A 79 -1.31 24.56 15.86
N GLU A 80 -0.76 25.44 15.04
CA GLU A 80 -1.44 26.67 14.71
C GLU A 80 -2.72 26.31 13.96
N ALA A 81 -3.85 26.65 14.58
CA ALA A 81 -5.18 26.44 14.01
C ALA A 81 -5.37 27.19 12.66
N THR A 82 -4.42 28.04 12.30
CA THR A 82 -4.42 28.95 11.14
C THR A 82 -3.30 28.67 10.13
N GLU A 83 -2.77 27.45 10.08
CA GLU A 83 -1.76 27.09 9.05
C GLU A 83 -2.35 27.24 7.65
N GLU A 84 -1.70 28.03 6.79
CA GLU A 84 -2.09 28.19 5.39
C GLU A 84 -1.88 26.89 4.62
N MET A 85 -2.97 26.22 4.25
CA MET A 85 -2.97 24.94 3.56
C MET A 85 -3.14 25.14 2.05
N LYS A 86 -2.22 24.60 1.27
CA LYS A 86 -2.30 24.63 -0.20
C LYS A 86 -3.11 23.44 -0.72
N LYS A 87 -4.22 23.73 -1.39
CA LYS A 87 -5.10 22.72 -1.98
C LYS A 87 -4.49 22.15 -3.24
N ASN A 88 -4.44 20.82 -3.35
CA ASN A 88 -4.04 20.07 -4.56
C ASN A 88 -2.87 20.73 -5.29
N ILE A 89 -1.69 20.82 -4.65
CA ILE A 89 -0.50 21.43 -5.26
C ILE A 89 -0.26 20.85 -6.67
N PHE A 90 -0.60 19.56 -6.84
CA PHE A 90 -0.65 18.89 -8.13
C PHE A 90 -2.05 18.33 -8.38
N PRO A 91 -2.61 18.51 -9.60
CA PRO A 91 -3.98 18.10 -9.89
C PRO A 91 -4.11 16.56 -10.00
N ILE A 92 -5.19 16.04 -9.44
CA ILE A 92 -5.59 14.63 -9.61
C ILE A 92 -6.11 14.44 -11.05
N GLN A 93 -5.58 13.45 -11.75
CA GLN A 93 -5.84 13.19 -13.17
C GLN A 93 -7.05 12.27 -13.35
N VAL A 94 -8.25 12.73 -13.03
CA VAL A 94 -9.50 11.94 -13.09
C VAL A 94 -9.74 11.31 -14.46
N GLY A 95 -9.56 12.07 -15.55
CA GLY A 95 -9.75 11.57 -16.92
C GLY A 95 -8.79 10.43 -17.26
N LYS A 96 -7.52 10.53 -16.87
CA LYS A 96 -6.54 9.46 -17.08
C LYS A 96 -6.83 8.23 -16.19
N ALA A 97 -7.34 8.45 -14.98
CA ALA A 97 -7.75 7.36 -14.10
C ALA A 97 -8.94 6.58 -14.68
N ILE A 98 -9.91 7.26 -15.29
CA ILE A 98 -11.01 6.61 -16.01
C ILE A 98 -10.47 5.81 -17.22
N LEU A 99 -9.51 6.36 -17.94
CA LEU A 99 -8.87 5.69 -19.07
C LEU A 99 -8.17 4.37 -18.66
N SER A 100 -7.76 4.25 -17.41
CA SER A 100 -7.18 2.99 -16.89
C SER A 100 -8.19 1.82 -16.84
N VAL A 101 -9.47 2.07 -17.00
CA VAL A 101 -10.51 1.01 -17.14
C VAL A 101 -10.61 0.49 -18.57
N PHE A 102 -9.99 1.17 -19.55
CA PHE A 102 -10.08 0.85 -20.97
C PHE A 102 -9.79 -0.61 -21.36
N PRO A 103 -8.88 -1.37 -20.72
CA PRO A 103 -8.74 -2.80 -20.99
C PRO A 103 -9.99 -3.63 -20.72
N GLY A 104 -10.89 -3.17 -19.86
CA GLY A 104 -12.21 -3.75 -19.69
C GLY A 104 -13.05 -3.71 -20.99
N VAL A 105 -12.81 -2.70 -21.85
CA VAL A 105 -13.45 -2.60 -23.17
C VAL A 105 -12.99 -3.73 -24.08
N ILE A 106 -11.74 -4.14 -24.03
CA ILE A 106 -11.21 -5.28 -24.82
C ILE A 106 -11.91 -6.58 -24.39
N ILE A 107 -12.06 -6.78 -23.07
CA ILE A 107 -12.80 -7.93 -22.54
C ILE A 107 -14.27 -7.88 -22.98
N LEU A 108 -14.88 -6.71 -22.96
CA LEU A 108 -16.26 -6.52 -23.43
C LEU A 108 -16.40 -6.87 -24.92
N LEU A 109 -15.46 -6.42 -25.76
CA LEU A 109 -15.44 -6.76 -27.19
C LEU A 109 -15.30 -8.27 -27.42
N PHE A 110 -14.44 -8.93 -26.60
CA PHE A 110 -14.31 -10.38 -26.65
C PHE A 110 -15.60 -11.10 -26.23
N LEU A 111 -16.29 -10.62 -25.19
CA LEU A 111 -17.59 -11.15 -24.76
C LEU A 111 -18.66 -10.93 -25.83
N ILE A 112 -18.69 -9.77 -26.48
CA ILE A 112 -19.61 -9.52 -27.61
C ILE A 112 -19.34 -10.50 -28.76
N ALA A 113 -18.05 -10.71 -29.11
CA ALA A 113 -17.68 -11.67 -30.14
C ALA A 113 -18.09 -13.10 -29.76
N SER A 114 -18.07 -13.46 -28.47
CA SER A 114 -18.50 -14.77 -27.99
C SER A 114 -20.00 -15.04 -28.21
N VAL A 115 -20.85 -14.00 -28.29
CA VAL A 115 -22.29 -14.12 -28.63
C VAL A 115 -22.46 -14.66 -30.05
N PHE A 116 -21.62 -14.23 -30.98
CA PHE A 116 -21.66 -14.71 -32.37
C PHE A 116 -21.18 -16.15 -32.48
N LEU A 117 -20.28 -16.60 -31.62
CA LEU A 117 -19.69 -17.93 -31.65
C LEU A 117 -20.53 -18.97 -30.86
N LEU A 118 -21.05 -18.57 -29.69
CA LEU A 118 -21.65 -19.46 -28.69
C LEU A 118 -23.17 -19.28 -28.56
N GLY A 119 -23.73 -18.28 -29.25
CA GLY A 119 -25.17 -18.04 -29.32
C GLY A 119 -25.70 -17.04 -28.28
N PRO A 120 -27.00 -16.74 -28.35
CA PRO A 120 -27.64 -15.64 -27.61
C PRO A 120 -27.65 -15.82 -26.08
N SER A 121 -27.38 -17.03 -25.56
CA SER A 121 -27.24 -17.26 -24.11
C SER A 121 -26.11 -16.44 -23.48
N MET A 122 -25.11 -16.00 -24.27
CA MET A 122 -24.03 -15.15 -23.83
C MET A 122 -24.43 -13.68 -23.62
N LEU A 123 -25.58 -13.23 -24.14
CA LEU A 123 -26.08 -11.86 -24.00
C LEU A 123 -26.25 -11.46 -22.52
N LEU A 124 -26.67 -12.40 -21.67
CA LEU A 124 -26.79 -12.15 -20.23
C LEU A 124 -25.43 -11.80 -19.61
N PHE A 125 -24.37 -12.55 -19.96
CA PHE A 125 -23.01 -12.31 -19.46
C PHE A 125 -22.45 -10.98 -19.97
N VAL A 126 -22.68 -10.63 -21.22
CA VAL A 126 -22.33 -9.33 -21.81
C VAL A 126 -23.02 -8.20 -21.06
N GLY A 127 -24.32 -8.33 -20.77
CA GLY A 127 -25.10 -7.34 -20.03
C GLY A 127 -24.59 -7.14 -18.61
N ILE A 128 -24.32 -8.24 -17.88
CA ILE A 128 -23.75 -8.20 -16.52
C ILE A 128 -22.36 -7.54 -16.53
N PHE A 129 -21.50 -7.92 -17.47
CA PHE A 129 -20.15 -7.34 -17.56
C PHE A 129 -20.20 -5.84 -17.87
N LEU A 130 -21.06 -5.42 -18.82
CA LEU A 130 -21.25 -4.01 -19.15
C LEU A 130 -21.73 -3.21 -17.93
N PHE A 131 -22.70 -3.74 -17.19
CA PHE A 131 -23.21 -3.12 -15.96
C PHE A 131 -22.11 -2.96 -14.92
N ILE A 132 -21.30 -3.99 -14.67
CA ILE A 132 -20.16 -3.94 -13.77
C ILE A 132 -19.13 -2.91 -14.24
N ALA A 133 -18.82 -2.85 -15.54
CA ALA A 133 -17.88 -1.91 -16.12
C ALA A 133 -18.35 -0.45 -15.93
N ILE A 134 -19.63 -0.16 -16.16
CA ILE A 134 -20.22 1.16 -15.93
C ILE A 134 -20.11 1.55 -14.45
N ILE A 135 -20.45 0.66 -13.52
CA ILE A 135 -20.32 0.90 -12.08
C ILE A 135 -18.86 1.17 -11.71
N ALA A 136 -17.91 0.42 -12.26
CA ALA A 136 -16.49 0.63 -12.01
C ALA A 136 -16.03 2.01 -12.48
N VAL A 137 -16.41 2.45 -13.69
CA VAL A 137 -16.09 3.78 -14.22
C VAL A 137 -16.68 4.88 -13.33
N ILE A 138 -17.95 4.78 -12.97
CA ILE A 138 -18.63 5.74 -12.09
C ILE A 138 -17.94 5.78 -10.72
N SER A 139 -17.62 4.63 -10.16
CA SER A 139 -16.94 4.51 -8.85
C SER A 139 -15.57 5.20 -8.85
N ILE A 140 -14.77 4.99 -9.90
CA ILE A 140 -13.45 5.62 -10.08
C ILE A 140 -13.62 7.13 -10.27
N ALA A 141 -14.55 7.56 -11.10
CA ALA A 141 -14.82 8.97 -11.33
C ALA A 141 -15.21 9.69 -10.02
N ILE A 142 -16.10 9.09 -9.24
CA ILE A 142 -16.52 9.62 -7.92
C ILE A 142 -15.33 9.65 -6.97
N GLN A 143 -14.62 8.53 -6.83
CA GLN A 143 -13.51 8.43 -5.89
C GLN A 143 -12.45 9.51 -6.14
N PHE A 144 -12.06 9.73 -7.38
CA PHE A 144 -10.98 10.67 -7.69
C PHE A 144 -11.45 12.12 -7.77
N SER A 145 -12.65 12.39 -8.28
CA SER A 145 -13.22 13.75 -8.31
C SER A 145 -13.57 14.27 -6.93
N CYS A 146 -13.97 13.39 -6.02
CA CYS A 146 -14.38 13.74 -4.66
C CYS A 146 -13.22 13.70 -3.65
N THR A 147 -12.02 13.29 -4.07
CA THR A 147 -10.81 13.31 -3.25
C THR A 147 -10.08 14.62 -3.46
N THR A 148 -9.77 15.31 -2.37
CA THR A 148 -8.93 16.51 -2.36
C THR A 148 -7.88 16.36 -1.27
N TYR A 149 -6.69 16.91 -1.50
CA TYR A 149 -5.65 16.96 -0.49
C TYR A 149 -5.12 18.38 -0.30
N PHE A 150 -4.63 18.64 0.88
CA PHE A 150 -4.07 19.92 1.26
C PHE A 150 -2.73 19.68 1.93
N THR A 151 -1.73 20.43 1.53
CA THR A 151 -0.39 20.36 2.11
C THR A 151 -0.11 21.65 2.87
N GLY A 152 0.26 21.51 4.14
CA GLY A 152 0.73 22.58 4.99
C GLY A 152 2.24 22.51 5.24
N LYS A 153 2.71 23.26 6.22
CA LYS A 153 4.12 23.21 6.66
C LYS A 153 4.39 22.00 7.55
N SER A 154 3.40 21.58 8.36
CA SER A 154 3.54 20.53 9.38
C SER A 154 2.73 19.27 9.10
N ARG A 155 1.74 19.32 8.20
CA ARG A 155 0.78 18.24 7.99
C ARG A 155 0.24 18.15 6.56
N LEU A 156 -0.19 16.95 6.20
CA LEU A 156 -1.02 16.63 5.06
C LEU A 156 -2.47 16.45 5.53
N GLU A 157 -3.41 17.04 4.82
CA GLU A 157 -4.84 16.82 5.03
C GLU A 157 -5.44 16.20 3.78
N ILE A 158 -6.14 15.07 3.92
CA ILE A 158 -6.85 14.41 2.83
C ILE A 158 -8.33 14.43 3.15
N GLN A 159 -9.13 14.87 2.19
CA GLN A 159 -10.58 14.95 2.30
C GLN A 159 -11.23 14.13 1.18
N PHE A 160 -12.27 13.39 1.53
CA PHE A 160 -13.19 12.77 0.59
C PHE A 160 -14.60 13.30 0.86
N LYS A 161 -15.24 13.88 -0.16
CA LYS A 161 -16.55 14.53 -0.02
C LYS A 161 -17.48 14.11 -1.16
N PHE A 162 -18.30 13.09 -0.90
CA PHE A 162 -19.38 12.64 -1.79
C PHE A 162 -20.68 12.50 -0.99
N LEU A 163 -21.27 11.32 -0.93
CA LEU A 163 -22.42 11.05 -0.05
C LEU A 163 -22.02 11.06 1.44
N SER A 164 -20.81 10.59 1.73
CA SER A 164 -20.16 10.71 3.03
C SER A 164 -19.06 11.76 2.99
N PHE A 165 -18.76 12.36 4.14
CA PHE A 165 -17.59 13.21 4.32
C PHE A 165 -16.59 12.53 5.22
N TYR A 166 -15.34 12.56 4.81
CA TYR A 166 -14.21 12.10 5.59
C TYR A 166 -13.06 13.09 5.46
N LYS A 167 -12.44 13.42 6.57
CA LYS A 167 -11.30 14.30 6.65
C LYS A 167 -10.25 13.68 7.57
N MET A 168 -9.05 13.51 7.06
CA MET A 168 -7.91 12.99 7.80
C MET A 168 -6.78 14.00 7.78
N ASN A 169 -6.10 14.17 8.92
CA ASN A 169 -4.90 14.98 9.04
C ASN A 169 -3.73 14.07 9.40
N ILE A 170 -2.66 14.19 8.67
CA ILE A 170 -1.46 13.40 8.83
C ILE A 170 -0.29 14.34 9.14
N PRO A 171 0.12 14.47 10.40
CA PRO A 171 1.35 15.18 10.74
C PRO A 171 2.54 14.51 10.07
N TYR A 172 3.45 15.26 9.47
CA TYR A 172 4.61 14.69 8.77
C TYR A 172 5.49 13.86 9.71
N GLU A 173 5.61 14.25 10.97
CA GLU A 173 6.34 13.49 11.99
C GLU A 173 5.76 12.10 12.31
N LYS A 174 4.49 11.85 11.95
CA LYS A 174 3.81 10.56 12.15
C LYS A 174 3.90 9.62 10.95
N ILE A 175 4.41 10.10 9.83
CA ILE A 175 4.63 9.28 8.63
C ILE A 175 5.75 8.27 8.91
N GLN A 176 5.49 7.01 8.60
CA GLN A 176 6.43 5.90 8.80
C GLN A 176 7.14 5.53 7.50
N ASP A 177 6.39 5.44 6.40
CA ASP A 177 6.92 5.15 5.08
C ASP A 177 6.08 5.84 3.99
N ILE A 178 6.71 6.04 2.84
CA ILE A 178 6.09 6.62 1.66
C ILE A 178 6.14 5.58 0.55
N VAL A 179 4.98 5.27 -0.03
CA VAL A 179 4.87 4.27 -1.08
C VAL A 179 4.37 4.91 -2.36
N LEU A 180 5.23 4.97 -3.37
CA LEU A 180 4.84 5.39 -4.72
C LEU A 180 4.44 4.14 -5.51
N SER A 181 3.18 4.04 -5.91
CA SER A 181 2.65 2.91 -6.67
C SER A 181 2.22 3.34 -8.07
N ARG A 182 2.53 2.49 -9.03
CA ARG A 182 2.08 2.61 -10.42
C ARG A 182 1.59 1.23 -10.86
N ASP A 183 0.30 1.04 -10.93
CA ASP A 183 -0.29 -0.15 -11.50
C ASP A 183 -0.04 -0.22 -13.02
N PHE A 184 -0.29 -1.37 -13.61
CA PHE A 184 -0.03 -1.59 -15.04
C PHE A 184 -0.73 -0.55 -15.93
N LEU A 185 -1.98 -0.29 -15.65
CA LEU A 185 -2.80 0.62 -16.44
C LEU A 185 -2.41 2.08 -16.18
N GLY A 186 -2.14 2.44 -14.95
CA GLY A 186 -1.60 3.75 -14.58
C GLY A 186 -0.27 4.05 -15.29
N ARG A 187 0.58 3.03 -15.50
CA ARG A 187 1.80 3.18 -16.28
C ARG A 187 1.55 3.51 -17.75
N LEU A 188 0.54 2.87 -18.36
CA LEU A 188 0.18 3.14 -19.76
C LEU A 188 -0.33 4.58 -19.96
N VAL A 189 -1.09 5.11 -19.00
CA VAL A 189 -1.64 6.47 -19.07
C VAL A 189 -0.77 7.52 -18.36
N GLY A 190 0.36 7.11 -17.78
CA GLY A 190 1.35 8.00 -17.16
C GLY A 190 0.95 8.56 -15.79
N ILE A 191 0.11 7.83 -15.02
CA ILE A 191 -0.27 8.21 -13.66
C ILE A 191 0.40 7.33 -12.59
N ALA A 192 0.46 7.87 -11.39
CA ALA A 192 0.97 7.23 -10.18
C ALA A 192 0.12 7.62 -8.97
N SER A 193 0.13 6.82 -7.94
CA SER A 193 -0.52 7.12 -6.66
C SER A 193 0.52 7.12 -5.54
N LEU A 194 0.37 8.03 -4.60
CA LEU A 194 1.25 8.18 -3.46
C LEU A 194 0.50 7.79 -2.19
N HIS A 195 0.91 6.68 -1.57
CA HIS A 195 0.37 6.21 -0.30
C HIS A 195 1.27 6.68 0.83
N ILE A 196 0.66 7.22 1.87
CA ILE A 196 1.34 7.70 3.07
C ILE A 196 0.98 6.75 4.20
N GLU A 197 1.94 5.98 4.66
CA GLU A 197 1.71 5.03 5.74
C GLU A 197 2.03 5.67 7.09
N THR A 198 1.12 5.50 8.03
CA THR A 198 1.28 5.94 9.41
C THR A 198 1.07 4.76 10.34
N GLY A 199 1.56 4.82 11.57
CA GLY A 199 1.34 3.76 12.55
C GLY A 199 -0.14 3.44 12.82
N ALA A 200 -1.02 4.38 12.50
CA ALA A 200 -2.46 4.22 12.62
C ALA A 200 -3.09 3.37 11.50
N ALA A 201 -2.46 3.32 10.33
CA ALA A 201 -2.94 2.53 9.18
C ALA A 201 -2.72 1.02 9.35
N ALA A 202 -1.90 0.62 10.33
CA ALA A 202 -1.59 -0.78 10.61
C ALA A 202 -2.75 -1.57 11.23
N VAL A 203 -3.80 -0.90 11.67
CA VAL A 203 -4.95 -1.56 12.32
C VAL A 203 -5.88 -2.16 11.27
N TYR A 204 -5.58 -3.37 10.86
CA TYR A 204 -6.46 -4.21 10.05
C TYR A 204 -7.62 -4.75 10.91
N VAL A 205 -8.79 -4.12 10.85
CA VAL A 205 -10.03 -4.72 11.30
C VAL A 205 -10.94 -4.94 10.10
N LYS A 206 -11.50 -6.13 10.01
CA LYS A 206 -12.53 -6.54 9.02
C LYS A 206 -13.56 -5.40 8.85
N GLY A 207 -13.61 -4.76 7.68
CA GLY A 207 -14.49 -3.61 7.39
C GLY A 207 -13.75 -2.28 7.16
N GLN A 208 -12.43 -2.20 7.30
CA GLN A 208 -11.65 -0.96 7.21
C GLN A 208 -10.82 -0.79 5.92
N GLN A 209 -11.18 -1.47 4.83
CA GLN A 209 -10.60 -1.17 3.50
C GLN A 209 -10.69 0.34 3.13
N GLN A 210 -11.68 1.04 3.69
CA GLN A 210 -11.84 2.49 3.50
C GLN A 210 -10.68 3.33 4.06
N MET A 211 -10.07 2.97 5.20
CA MET A 211 -8.99 3.78 5.77
C MET A 211 -7.68 3.69 4.96
N ARG A 212 -7.39 2.53 4.37
CA ARG A 212 -6.22 2.36 3.51
C ARG A 212 -6.33 3.15 2.20
N ALA A 213 -7.56 3.29 1.69
CA ALA A 213 -7.83 4.14 0.53
C ALA A 213 -7.68 5.64 0.83
N MET A 214 -7.73 6.03 2.11
CA MET A 214 -7.76 7.43 2.54
C MET A 214 -6.39 8.04 2.82
N ASN A 215 -5.35 7.22 3.06
CA ASN A 215 -3.97 7.69 3.17
C ASN A 215 -3.28 7.79 1.80
N ASN A 216 -4.06 7.95 0.75
CA ASN A 216 -3.60 7.92 -0.61
C ASN A 216 -3.92 9.22 -1.34
N VAL A 217 -2.91 9.79 -1.99
CA VAL A 217 -3.09 10.83 -3.01
C VAL A 217 -3.08 10.13 -4.38
N PRO A 218 -4.28 9.87 -4.96
CA PRO A 218 -4.41 9.02 -6.13
C PRO A 218 -4.17 9.76 -7.44
N ALA A 219 -3.84 9.02 -8.49
CA ALA A 219 -3.91 9.45 -9.88
C ALA A 219 -3.22 10.80 -10.18
N LEU A 220 -2.02 11.00 -9.67
CA LEU A 220 -1.16 12.12 -10.05
C LEU A 220 -0.42 11.78 -11.35
N LEU A 221 0.01 12.77 -12.12
CA LEU A 221 1.04 12.55 -13.12
C LEU A 221 2.29 12.00 -12.44
N ARG A 222 3.00 11.08 -13.10
CA ARG A 222 4.20 10.44 -12.52
C ARG A 222 5.20 11.46 -11.96
N GLU A 223 5.46 12.53 -12.70
CA GLU A 223 6.41 13.60 -12.31
C GLU A 223 5.91 14.33 -11.07
N HIS A 224 4.63 14.67 -11.02
CA HIS A 224 4.00 15.30 -9.86
C HIS A 224 4.01 14.40 -8.63
N ALA A 225 3.80 13.10 -8.81
CA ALA A 225 3.87 12.14 -7.71
C ALA A 225 5.29 12.05 -7.13
N ILE A 226 6.32 12.11 -7.98
CA ILE A 226 7.73 12.15 -7.56
C ILE A 226 8.02 13.46 -6.81
N GLN A 227 7.59 14.60 -7.35
CA GLN A 227 7.78 15.90 -6.69
C GLN A 227 7.07 15.98 -5.33
N LEU A 228 5.86 15.41 -5.24
CA LEU A 228 5.12 15.36 -3.98
C LEU A 228 5.77 14.40 -2.96
N ARG A 229 6.32 13.27 -3.43
CA ARG A 229 7.13 12.35 -2.62
C ARG A 229 8.34 13.07 -2.03
N ASP A 230 9.08 13.79 -2.86
CA ASP A 230 10.29 14.52 -2.45
C ASP A 230 9.95 15.69 -1.52
N PHE A 231 8.80 16.33 -1.73
CA PHE A 231 8.26 17.33 -0.80
C PHE A 231 8.00 16.73 0.58
N PHE A 232 7.35 15.56 0.67
CA PHE A 232 7.11 14.90 1.97
C PHE A 232 8.40 14.46 2.62
N ALA A 233 9.34 13.89 1.87
CA ALA A 233 10.66 13.52 2.40
C ALA A 233 11.36 14.73 3.04
N LYS A 234 11.37 15.87 2.34
CA LYS A 234 11.95 17.12 2.86
C LYS A 234 11.20 17.64 4.08
N ALA A 235 9.86 17.56 4.07
CA ALA A 235 9.03 17.99 5.20
C ALA A 235 9.22 17.10 6.45
N MET A 236 9.61 15.84 6.25
CA MET A 236 10.01 14.90 7.30
C MET A 236 11.46 15.06 7.73
N GLY A 237 12.24 15.93 7.10
CA GLY A 237 13.64 16.20 7.45
C GLY A 237 14.67 15.28 6.82
N PHE A 238 14.34 14.50 5.78
CA PHE A 238 15.29 13.60 5.13
C PHE A 238 15.38 13.81 3.61
N SER A 239 16.45 13.29 3.00
CA SER A 239 16.72 13.36 1.56
C SER A 239 16.66 11.97 0.91
N ILE A 240 16.08 11.90 -0.31
CA ILE A 240 16.04 10.67 -1.13
C ILE A 240 17.22 10.65 -2.11
N ARG A 241 18.33 11.31 -1.79
CA ARG A 241 19.52 11.29 -2.65
C ARG A 241 20.20 9.93 -2.58
N GLU A 242 20.22 9.22 -3.70
CA GLU A 242 20.81 7.88 -3.77
C GLU A 242 22.33 7.91 -3.64
N ILE A 243 22.89 6.96 -2.89
CA ILE A 243 24.33 6.74 -2.77
C ILE A 243 24.78 5.89 -3.95
N MET A 244 25.84 6.31 -4.63
CA MET A 244 26.44 5.55 -5.74
C MET A 244 27.83 5.01 -5.34
N PRO A 245 28.20 3.79 -5.80
CA PRO A 245 27.39 2.79 -6.51
C PRO A 245 26.24 2.25 -5.67
N THR A 246 25.13 1.87 -6.32
CA THR A 246 23.92 1.40 -5.64
C THR A 246 24.17 0.12 -4.85
N LEU A 247 23.41 -0.09 -3.76
CA LEU A 247 23.59 -1.28 -2.93
C LEU A 247 23.31 -2.56 -3.72
N VAL A 248 22.29 -2.55 -4.57
CA VAL A 248 21.95 -3.73 -5.42
C VAL A 248 23.06 -4.09 -6.41
N SER A 249 23.89 -3.12 -6.85
CA SER A 249 25.04 -3.42 -7.71
C SER A 249 26.24 -3.98 -6.95
N ARG A 250 26.37 -3.64 -5.66
CA ARG A 250 27.43 -4.17 -4.78
C ARG A 250 27.06 -5.51 -4.15
N ILE A 251 25.79 -5.67 -3.83
CA ILE A 251 25.23 -6.86 -3.17
C ILE A 251 24.02 -7.30 -4.02
N PRO A 252 24.25 -8.03 -5.13
CA PRO A 252 23.17 -8.45 -6.02
C PRO A 252 22.30 -9.53 -5.39
N LEU A 253 21.06 -9.62 -5.87
CA LEU A 253 20.18 -10.73 -5.55
C LEU A 253 20.62 -11.99 -6.32
N GLU A 254 20.39 -13.16 -5.74
CA GLU A 254 20.76 -14.43 -6.33
C GLU A 254 19.92 -14.76 -7.57
N SER A 255 20.60 -15.21 -8.63
CA SER A 255 19.97 -15.57 -9.91
C SER A 255 19.05 -16.79 -9.81
N ILE A 256 19.18 -17.60 -8.77
CA ILE A 256 18.32 -18.77 -8.50
C ILE A 256 16.94 -18.41 -7.93
N LYS A 257 16.73 -17.17 -7.50
CA LYS A 257 15.45 -16.69 -6.94
C LYS A 257 14.23 -16.96 -7.84
N PRO A 258 14.24 -16.73 -9.17
CA PRO A 258 13.13 -17.10 -10.06
C PRO A 258 12.79 -18.59 -10.01
N VAL A 259 13.81 -19.46 -9.92
CA VAL A 259 13.62 -20.91 -9.81
C VAL A 259 12.90 -21.25 -8.51
N LYS A 260 13.35 -20.73 -7.35
CA LYS A 260 12.68 -20.90 -6.04
C LYS A 260 11.19 -20.52 -6.11
N LYS A 261 10.90 -19.32 -6.59
CA LYS A 261 9.51 -18.79 -6.62
C LYS A 261 8.61 -19.60 -7.55
N THR A 262 9.16 -20.03 -8.69
CA THR A 262 8.44 -20.86 -9.65
C THR A 262 8.23 -22.28 -9.12
N ALA A 263 9.24 -22.88 -8.49
CA ALA A 263 9.15 -24.20 -7.87
C ALA A 263 8.10 -24.20 -6.75
N LYS A 264 8.14 -23.20 -5.85
CA LYS A 264 7.13 -23.05 -4.78
C LYS A 264 5.71 -23.01 -5.34
N PHE A 265 5.48 -22.22 -6.38
CA PHE A 265 4.19 -22.15 -7.08
C PHE A 265 3.79 -23.51 -7.66
N PHE A 266 4.69 -24.15 -8.41
CA PHE A 266 4.42 -25.44 -9.05
C PHE A 266 4.06 -26.52 -8.03
N PHE A 267 4.85 -26.68 -6.96
CA PHE A 267 4.61 -27.71 -5.94
C PHE A 267 3.30 -27.51 -5.19
N VAL A 268 2.94 -26.27 -4.84
CA VAL A 268 1.66 -25.99 -4.17
C VAL A 268 0.50 -26.44 -5.05
N PHE A 269 0.47 -26.05 -6.32
CA PHE A 269 -0.62 -26.42 -7.22
C PHE A 269 -0.57 -27.89 -7.62
N LEU A 270 0.62 -28.49 -7.76
CA LEU A 270 0.78 -29.93 -8.00
C LEU A 270 0.10 -30.76 -6.90
N ILE A 271 0.34 -30.41 -5.64
CA ILE A 271 -0.31 -31.07 -4.50
C ILE A 271 -1.82 -30.93 -4.58
N ILE A 272 -2.34 -29.72 -4.86
CA ILE A 272 -3.77 -29.48 -4.99
C ILE A 272 -4.38 -30.36 -6.10
N PHE A 273 -3.79 -30.36 -7.28
CA PHE A 273 -4.28 -31.20 -8.40
C PHE A 273 -4.13 -32.70 -8.13
N ALA A 274 -3.08 -33.14 -7.45
CA ALA A 274 -2.89 -34.52 -7.08
C ALA A 274 -3.96 -34.99 -6.08
N VAL A 275 -4.28 -34.16 -5.08
CA VAL A 275 -5.35 -34.46 -4.11
C VAL A 275 -6.73 -34.50 -4.78
N ILE A 276 -7.07 -33.52 -5.62
CA ILE A 276 -8.33 -33.49 -6.36
C ILE A 276 -8.42 -34.71 -7.28
N GLY A 277 -7.35 -35.02 -8.04
CA GLY A 277 -7.29 -36.16 -8.93
C GLY A 277 -7.44 -37.51 -8.21
N GLY A 278 -6.76 -37.64 -7.06
CA GLY A 278 -6.87 -38.87 -6.21
C GLY A 278 -8.27 -39.09 -5.65
N ILE A 279 -8.92 -38.02 -5.15
CA ILE A 279 -10.32 -38.08 -4.66
C ILE A 279 -11.26 -38.42 -5.84
N SER A 280 -11.08 -37.78 -6.98
CA SER A 280 -11.91 -37.99 -8.16
C SER A 280 -11.81 -39.41 -8.72
N PHE A 281 -10.60 -39.97 -8.71
CA PHE A 281 -10.32 -41.36 -9.10
C PHE A 281 -10.97 -42.34 -8.12
N ALA A 282 -10.83 -42.14 -6.82
CA ALA A 282 -11.45 -42.98 -5.78
C ALA A 282 -12.98 -42.92 -5.82
N ALA A 283 -13.56 -41.79 -6.21
CA ALA A 283 -15.00 -41.61 -6.41
C ALA A 283 -15.52 -42.17 -7.75
N GLY A 284 -14.67 -42.73 -8.61
CA GLY A 284 -15.05 -43.27 -9.93
C GLY A 284 -15.54 -42.21 -10.93
N SER A 285 -15.27 -40.92 -10.69
CA SER A 285 -15.72 -39.83 -11.56
C SER A 285 -14.74 -39.60 -12.71
N GLN A 286 -15.06 -40.15 -13.88
CA GLN A 286 -14.25 -39.97 -15.10
C GLN A 286 -14.12 -38.48 -15.48
N PHE A 287 -15.19 -37.70 -15.35
CA PHE A 287 -15.20 -36.28 -15.68
C PHE A 287 -14.22 -35.47 -14.81
N LEU A 288 -14.24 -35.66 -13.49
CA LEU A 288 -13.34 -34.95 -12.58
C LEU A 288 -11.88 -35.41 -12.74
N THR A 289 -11.66 -36.68 -13.07
CA THR A 289 -10.34 -37.22 -13.35
C THR A 289 -9.75 -36.60 -14.62
N GLN A 290 -10.54 -36.45 -15.69
CA GLN A 290 -10.11 -35.74 -16.91
C GLN A 290 -9.81 -34.25 -16.63
N ILE A 291 -10.65 -33.54 -15.87
CA ILE A 291 -10.39 -32.14 -15.50
C ILE A 291 -9.08 -32.02 -14.73
N SER A 292 -8.79 -32.96 -13.81
CA SER A 292 -7.53 -32.93 -13.03
C SER A 292 -6.32 -33.15 -13.95
N PHE A 293 -6.43 -34.02 -14.96
CA PHE A 293 -5.35 -34.25 -15.92
C PHE A 293 -5.11 -33.02 -16.82
N TYR A 294 -6.17 -32.41 -17.36
CA TYR A 294 -6.03 -31.17 -18.14
C TYR A 294 -5.54 -29.99 -17.27
N GLY A 295 -5.98 -29.95 -16.00
CA GLY A 295 -5.49 -28.98 -15.01
C GLY A 295 -4.00 -29.10 -14.78
N LEU A 296 -3.48 -30.33 -14.71
CA LEU A 296 -2.02 -30.58 -14.56
C LEU A 296 -1.24 -30.13 -15.81
N ALA A 297 -1.74 -30.44 -17.02
CA ALA A 297 -1.12 -29.97 -18.26
C ALA A 297 -1.10 -28.43 -18.33
N PHE A 298 -2.22 -27.78 -17.94
CA PHE A 298 -2.31 -26.32 -17.84
C PHE A 298 -1.36 -25.75 -16.79
N LEU A 299 -1.17 -26.44 -15.65
CA LEU A 299 -0.21 -26.04 -14.62
C LEU A 299 1.21 -25.94 -15.16
N VAL A 300 1.64 -26.89 -16.00
CA VAL A 300 2.98 -26.84 -16.61
C VAL A 300 3.12 -25.59 -17.47
N ALA A 301 2.13 -25.30 -18.31
CA ALA A 301 2.14 -24.11 -19.18
C ALA A 301 2.17 -22.80 -18.38
N ILE A 302 1.34 -22.67 -17.35
CA ILE A 302 1.29 -21.44 -16.54
C ILE A 302 2.57 -21.28 -15.68
N THR A 303 3.20 -22.41 -15.28
CA THR A 303 4.47 -22.42 -14.58
C THR A 303 5.61 -21.88 -15.45
N ALA A 304 5.62 -22.23 -16.74
CA ALA A 304 6.60 -21.68 -17.68
C ALA A 304 6.42 -20.15 -17.84
N ILE A 305 5.19 -19.69 -17.98
CA ILE A 305 4.88 -18.24 -18.04
C ILE A 305 5.32 -17.55 -16.74
N LYS A 306 5.04 -18.16 -15.59
CA LYS A 306 5.46 -17.62 -14.29
C LYS A 306 6.97 -17.55 -14.17
N PHE A 307 7.70 -18.54 -14.65
CA PHE A 307 9.17 -18.52 -14.62
C PHE A 307 9.73 -17.34 -15.40
N VAL A 308 9.22 -17.10 -16.61
CA VAL A 308 9.60 -15.93 -17.42
C VAL A 308 9.27 -14.64 -16.68
N TYR A 309 8.10 -14.53 -16.05
CA TYR A 309 7.72 -13.40 -15.23
C TYR A 309 8.69 -13.17 -14.07
N GLU A 310 9.10 -14.22 -13.35
CA GLU A 310 10.03 -14.10 -12.20
C GLU A 310 11.44 -13.66 -12.65
N ILE A 311 11.88 -14.01 -13.85
CA ILE A 311 13.14 -13.49 -14.43
C ILE A 311 13.03 -11.96 -14.63
N PHE A 312 11.94 -11.50 -15.22
CA PHE A 312 11.71 -10.05 -15.38
C PHE A 312 11.57 -9.34 -14.03
N TYR A 313 10.92 -9.99 -13.06
CA TYR A 313 10.77 -9.46 -11.71
C TYR A 313 12.13 -9.31 -11.02
N LEU A 314 13.02 -10.29 -11.10
CA LEU A 314 14.38 -10.20 -10.58
C LEU A 314 15.17 -9.05 -11.22
N LYS A 315 15.07 -8.88 -12.54
CA LYS A 315 15.75 -7.79 -13.27
C LYS A 315 15.19 -6.40 -12.92
N SER A 316 13.91 -6.32 -12.58
CA SER A 316 13.26 -5.06 -12.20
C SER A 316 13.39 -4.71 -10.72
N TYR A 317 13.86 -5.69 -9.92
CA TYR A 317 14.02 -5.50 -8.48
C TYR A 317 15.22 -4.62 -8.19
N TYR A 318 14.99 -3.55 -7.45
CA TYR A 318 16.00 -2.58 -7.11
C TYR A 318 15.93 -2.22 -5.64
N TYR A 319 17.06 -2.15 -4.96
CA TYR A 319 17.15 -1.61 -3.61
C TYR A 319 18.44 -0.83 -3.43
N ASN A 320 18.37 0.23 -2.65
CA ASN A 320 19.51 1.08 -2.35
C ASN A 320 19.35 1.75 -0.98
N PHE A 321 20.47 2.12 -0.38
CA PHE A 321 20.49 3.04 0.74
C PHE A 321 20.71 4.44 0.21
N THR A 322 19.97 5.39 0.77
CA THR A 322 20.29 6.79 0.68
C THR A 322 21.08 7.20 1.93
N GLU A 323 21.30 8.49 2.14
CA GLU A 323 21.88 8.97 3.40
C GLU A 323 20.95 8.66 4.58
N ASP A 324 19.64 8.80 4.38
CA ASP A 324 18.61 8.85 5.41
C ASP A 324 17.57 7.74 5.35
N CYS A 325 17.45 7.02 4.24
CA CYS A 325 16.39 6.04 4.06
C CYS A 325 16.81 4.81 3.25
N LEU A 326 16.03 3.73 3.41
CA LEU A 326 16.04 2.56 2.55
C LEU A 326 15.02 2.77 1.43
N LEU A 327 15.47 2.60 0.19
CA LEU A 327 14.67 2.63 -1.01
C LEU A 327 14.54 1.20 -1.58
N ILE A 328 13.33 0.72 -1.77
CA ILE A 328 13.06 -0.56 -2.44
C ILE A 328 12.07 -0.32 -3.57
N ARG A 329 12.43 -0.72 -4.78
CA ARG A 329 11.55 -0.68 -5.95
C ARG A 329 11.41 -2.06 -6.53
N LYS A 330 10.17 -2.51 -6.72
CA LYS A 330 9.84 -3.84 -7.20
C LYS A 330 8.61 -3.87 -8.09
N GLY A 331 8.54 -4.90 -8.94
CA GLY A 331 7.40 -5.17 -9.81
C GLY A 331 7.72 -5.04 -11.29
N VAL A 332 7.03 -5.81 -12.12
CA VAL A 332 7.17 -5.84 -13.59
C VAL A 332 6.07 -5.00 -14.23
N PHE A 333 4.84 -5.44 -14.08
CA PHE A 333 3.66 -4.75 -14.61
C PHE A 333 3.25 -3.58 -13.71
N SER A 334 3.03 -3.85 -12.43
CA SER A 334 2.85 -2.82 -11.41
C SER A 334 4.17 -2.55 -10.72
N ILE A 335 4.57 -1.28 -10.62
CA ILE A 335 5.79 -0.87 -9.94
C ILE A 335 5.43 -0.22 -8.62
N THR A 336 6.02 -0.72 -7.55
CA THR A 336 5.92 -0.15 -6.21
C THR A 336 7.30 0.27 -5.75
N GLU A 337 7.42 1.52 -5.32
CA GLU A 337 8.62 2.08 -4.70
C GLU A 337 8.30 2.42 -3.25
N VAL A 338 9.02 1.80 -2.32
CA VAL A 338 8.85 1.97 -0.88
C VAL A 338 10.05 2.72 -0.34
N ILE A 339 9.81 3.77 0.40
CA ILE A 339 10.83 4.63 1.02
C ILE A 339 10.62 4.58 2.53
N ILE A 340 11.61 4.05 3.23
CA ILE A 340 11.57 3.84 4.67
C ILE A 340 12.71 4.62 5.31
N PRO A 341 12.44 5.73 6.03
CA PRO A 341 13.47 6.44 6.78
C PRO A 341 14.11 5.53 7.83
N PHE A 342 15.44 5.57 7.99
CA PHE A 342 16.13 4.73 8.96
C PHE A 342 15.66 4.99 10.39
N GLU A 343 15.27 6.22 10.74
CA GLU A 343 14.70 6.59 12.03
C GLU A 343 13.36 5.92 12.36
N ARG A 344 12.66 5.42 11.34
CA ARG A 344 11.35 4.75 11.50
C ARG A 344 11.46 3.24 11.60
N ILE A 345 12.65 2.69 11.34
CA ILE A 345 12.89 1.26 11.43
C ILE A 345 12.97 0.85 12.89
N GLN A 346 12.17 -0.14 13.27
CA GLN A 346 12.14 -0.70 14.62
C GLN A 346 12.96 -1.98 14.72
N ASN A 347 12.84 -2.88 13.73
CA ASN A 347 13.53 -4.15 13.74
C ASN A 347 14.10 -4.47 12.35
N VAL A 348 15.25 -5.14 12.37
CA VAL A 348 15.86 -5.79 11.19
C VAL A 348 16.05 -7.25 11.54
N PHE A 349 15.51 -8.16 10.76
CA PHE A 349 15.68 -9.59 10.96
C PHE A 349 15.93 -10.30 9.62
N VAL A 350 16.54 -11.45 9.71
CA VAL A 350 16.88 -12.28 8.55
C VAL A 350 16.25 -13.64 8.77
N ASP A 351 15.53 -14.13 7.79
CA ASP A 351 14.87 -15.43 7.87
C ASP A 351 15.03 -16.28 6.60
N GLN A 352 14.53 -17.51 6.69
CA GLN A 352 14.47 -18.47 5.59
C GLN A 352 13.18 -19.27 5.69
N ASP A 353 12.41 -19.33 4.62
CA ASP A 353 11.35 -20.33 4.48
C ASP A 353 11.95 -21.72 4.07
N ILE A 354 11.10 -22.73 3.99
CA ILE A 354 11.52 -24.10 3.61
C ILE A 354 12.19 -24.10 2.22
N PHE A 355 11.63 -23.35 1.27
CA PHE A 355 12.19 -23.26 -0.08
C PHE A 355 13.48 -22.45 -0.10
N ASP A 356 13.62 -21.43 0.76
CA ASP A 356 14.86 -20.70 0.92
C ASP A 356 15.99 -21.63 1.37
N ARG A 357 15.73 -22.51 2.33
CA ARG A 357 16.71 -23.51 2.78
C ARG A 357 17.12 -24.46 1.69
N ILE A 358 16.17 -24.92 0.84
CA ILE A 358 16.48 -25.82 -0.29
C ILE A 358 17.37 -25.12 -1.33
N PHE A 359 17.11 -23.84 -1.60
CA PHE A 359 17.83 -23.08 -2.63
C PHE A 359 19.00 -22.25 -2.08
N GLY A 360 19.29 -22.30 -0.77
CA GLY A 360 20.37 -21.55 -0.12
C GLY A 360 20.15 -20.05 -0.08
N LEU A 361 18.89 -19.60 -0.11
CA LEU A 361 18.49 -18.19 -0.11
C LEU A 361 18.15 -17.69 1.28
N TRP A 362 18.23 -16.37 1.46
CA TRP A 362 17.92 -15.66 2.68
C TRP A 362 17.17 -14.38 2.35
N ASP A 363 16.25 -14.00 3.21
CA ASP A 363 15.50 -12.77 3.09
C ASP A 363 15.85 -11.84 4.26
N ALA A 364 16.12 -10.56 3.97
CA ALA A 364 16.35 -9.52 4.98
C ALA A 364 15.11 -8.63 5.09
N HIS A 365 14.55 -8.56 6.28
CA HIS A 365 13.31 -7.83 6.56
C HIS A 365 13.57 -6.60 7.41
N VAL A 366 12.85 -5.55 7.07
CA VAL A 366 12.81 -4.30 7.82
C VAL A 366 11.37 -4.06 8.26
N SER A 367 11.16 -3.86 9.56
CA SER A 367 9.84 -3.51 10.07
C SER A 367 9.80 -2.11 10.67
N THR A 368 8.74 -1.39 10.37
CA THR A 368 8.33 -0.17 11.05
C THR A 368 7.04 -0.46 11.83
N VAL A 369 6.39 0.54 12.37
CA VAL A 369 5.08 0.39 13.05
C VAL A 369 3.96 -0.01 12.07
N THR A 370 4.20 0.04 10.76
CA THR A 370 3.16 -0.21 9.75
C THR A 370 3.15 -1.67 9.29
N ALA A 371 1.95 -2.20 9.00
CA ALA A 371 1.82 -3.54 8.41
C ALA A 371 2.38 -3.60 6.98
N HIS A 372 2.40 -2.47 6.26
CA HIS A 372 2.91 -2.43 4.89
C HIS A 372 4.42 -2.63 4.84
N SER A 373 5.17 -2.12 5.82
CA SER A 373 6.61 -2.33 5.90
C SER A 373 6.98 -3.80 6.08
N MET A 374 6.17 -4.59 6.79
CA MET A 374 6.36 -6.04 6.90
C MET A 374 6.25 -6.75 5.53
N MET A 375 5.42 -6.23 4.62
CA MET A 375 5.21 -6.79 3.27
C MET A 375 6.06 -6.10 2.20
N GLY A 376 6.37 -4.83 2.38
CA GLY A 376 7.08 -3.96 1.43
C GLY A 376 8.57 -3.81 1.71
N GLY A 377 8.95 -3.79 2.97
CA GLY A 377 10.30 -3.52 3.45
C GLY A 377 11.19 -4.76 3.56
N HIS A 378 11.14 -5.68 2.58
CA HIS A 378 12.01 -6.85 2.60
C HIS A 378 12.88 -6.93 1.33
N ILE A 379 14.10 -7.37 1.49
CA ILE A 379 15.07 -7.65 0.44
C ILE A 379 15.16 -9.16 0.33
N ASP A 380 14.52 -9.74 -0.69
CA ASP A 380 14.26 -11.15 -0.88
C ASP A 380 15.28 -11.76 -1.86
N GLY A 381 15.85 -12.92 -1.52
CA GLY A 381 16.71 -13.70 -2.39
C GLY A 381 18.19 -13.31 -2.35
N LEU A 382 18.73 -13.07 -1.18
CA LEU A 382 20.16 -12.92 -0.91
C LEU A 382 20.79 -14.29 -0.61
N ASN A 383 22.12 -14.41 -0.72
CA ASN A 383 22.85 -15.49 -0.07
C ASN A 383 23.10 -15.15 1.41
N GLN A 384 23.57 -16.12 2.19
CA GLN A 384 23.78 -15.96 3.63
C GLN A 384 24.73 -14.80 3.98
N GLN A 385 25.82 -14.68 3.24
CA GLN A 385 26.82 -13.64 3.46
C GLN A 385 26.24 -12.25 3.17
N ASN A 386 25.56 -12.10 2.02
CA ASN A 386 24.94 -10.85 1.61
C ASN A 386 23.82 -10.45 2.57
N ALA A 387 23.01 -11.39 3.07
CA ALA A 387 21.97 -11.09 4.05
C ALA A 387 22.55 -10.56 5.38
N LYS A 388 23.66 -11.16 5.86
CA LYS A 388 24.37 -10.65 7.03
C LYS A 388 24.97 -9.26 6.80
N ILE A 389 25.55 -9.01 5.63
CA ILE A 389 26.12 -7.69 5.29
C ILE A 389 25.00 -6.64 5.25
N VAL A 390 23.90 -6.92 4.55
CA VAL A 390 22.77 -5.98 4.45
C VAL A 390 22.16 -5.68 5.81
N SER A 391 21.93 -6.70 6.64
CA SER A 391 21.39 -6.49 7.99
C SER A 391 22.34 -5.71 8.88
N GLY A 392 23.65 -5.97 8.77
CA GLY A 392 24.70 -5.21 9.50
C GLY A 392 24.72 -3.74 9.10
N LEU A 393 24.69 -3.45 7.80
CA LEU A 393 24.62 -2.08 7.27
C LEU A 393 23.35 -1.35 7.71
N LEU A 394 22.20 -2.03 7.73
CA LEU A 394 20.94 -1.47 8.23
C LEU A 394 21.05 -1.10 9.71
N LEU A 395 21.56 -2.02 10.54
CA LEU A 395 21.75 -1.78 11.97
C LEU A 395 22.75 -0.66 12.26
N GLU A 396 23.81 -0.53 11.45
CA GLU A 396 24.77 0.57 11.56
C GLU A 396 24.10 1.92 11.25
N LYS A 397 23.29 1.98 10.18
CA LYS A 397 22.55 3.19 9.80
C LYS A 397 21.53 3.61 10.87
N ILE A 398 20.85 2.65 11.50
CA ILE A 398 19.88 2.92 12.57
C ILE A 398 20.59 3.44 13.83
N LYS A 399 21.77 2.92 14.17
CA LYS A 399 22.53 3.35 15.36
C LYS A 399 23.17 4.74 15.24
N LYS A 400 23.45 5.20 14.01
CA LYS A 400 24.08 6.51 13.75
C LYS A 400 23.09 7.67 13.83
N LYS A 401 21.82 7.40 13.98
CA LYS A 401 20.72 8.36 14.09
C LYS A 401 20.01 8.29 15.44
#